data_5be0ef2bbaa404d3dc0a63acac46f077
#
_entry.id   5be0ef2bbaa404d3dc0a63acac46f077
#
_cell.length_a   1.000
_cell.length_b   1.000
_cell.length_c   1.000
_cell.angle_alpha   90.00
_cell.angle_beta   90.00
_cell.angle_gamma   90.00
#
_symmetry.space_group_name_H-M   'P 1'
#
loop_
_entity.id
_entity.type
_entity.pdbx_description
1 polymer ?
#
loop_
_entity_poly.entity_id
_entity_poly.type
_entity_poly.pdbx_seq_one_letter_code
_entity_poly.pdbx_strand_id
1 'polypeptide(L)' 'MIYLLEDDSAIRELVVYTLCSTGLEATGFAAPSEFYDAMERALPELLILDIMLPEEDGLSILRRL' A
#
# COMPACT_ATOMS: atom_id res chain seq x y z
N MET A 1 -8.00 0.11 8.85
CA MET A 1 -7.67 0.08 7.42
C MET A 1 -6.18 -0.17 7.22
N ILE A 2 -5.84 -1.07 6.32
CA ILE A 2 -4.46 -1.39 5.96
C ILE A 2 -4.21 -0.87 4.55
N TYR A 3 -3.12 -0.16 4.34
CA TYR A 3 -2.71 0.30 3.01
C TYR A 3 -1.53 -0.55 2.53
N LEU A 4 -1.63 -0.98 1.27
CA LEU A 4 -0.59 -1.77 0.60
C LEU A 4 -0.13 -1.01 -0.64
N LEU A 5 1.17 -0.79 -0.75
CA LEU A 5 1.77 -0.20 -1.95
C LEU A 5 2.57 -1.29 -2.67
N GLU A 6 2.06 -1.73 -3.81
CA GLU A 6 2.63 -2.81 -4.61
C GLU A 6 2.33 -2.57 -6.08
N ASP A 7 3.36 -2.52 -6.92
CA ASP A 7 3.19 -2.25 -8.36
C ASP A 7 2.71 -3.47 -9.15
N ASP A 8 2.96 -4.68 -8.68
CA ASP A 8 2.48 -5.90 -9.34
C ASP A 8 1.01 -6.13 -8.99
N SER A 9 0.14 -6.06 -10.02
CA SER A 9 -1.31 -6.17 -9.79
C SER A 9 -1.73 -7.52 -9.24
N ALA A 10 -1.08 -8.61 -9.68
CA ALA A 10 -1.42 -9.94 -9.19
C ALA A 10 -1.08 -10.12 -7.72
N ILE A 11 0.09 -9.66 -7.30
CA ILE A 11 0.51 -9.71 -5.91
C ILE A 11 -0.35 -8.78 -5.06
N ARG A 12 -0.61 -7.58 -5.53
CA ARG A 12 -1.43 -6.59 -4.83
C ARG A 12 -2.84 -7.15 -4.56
N GLU A 13 -3.48 -7.71 -5.59
CA GLU A 13 -4.80 -8.27 -5.46
C GLU A 13 -4.84 -9.47 -4.52
N LEU A 14 -3.82 -10.32 -4.58
CA LEU A 14 -3.74 -11.49 -3.71
C LEU A 14 -3.61 -11.08 -2.24
N VAL A 15 -2.76 -10.12 -1.94
CA VAL A 15 -2.56 -9.66 -0.56
C VAL A 15 -3.82 -8.98 -0.03
N VAL A 16 -4.43 -8.10 -0.83
CA VAL A 16 -5.68 -7.43 -0.43
C VAL A 16 -6.79 -8.45 -0.19
N TYR A 17 -6.94 -9.41 -1.09
CA TYR A 17 -7.93 -10.46 -0.94
C TYR A 17 -7.71 -11.25 0.35
N THR A 18 -6.47 -11.65 0.60
CA THR A 18 -6.12 -12.44 1.78
C THR A 18 -6.43 -11.67 3.08
N LEU A 19 -6.05 -10.39 3.13
CA LEU A 19 -6.32 -9.56 4.30
C LEU A 19 -7.82 -9.37 4.52
N CYS A 20 -8.57 -9.08 3.45
CA CYS A 20 -10.01 -8.89 3.56
C CYS A 20 -10.73 -10.18 3.97
N SER A 21 -10.26 -11.34 3.53
CA SER A 21 -10.88 -12.62 3.88
C SER A 21 -10.68 -13.00 5.34
N THR A 22 -9.74 -12.38 6.04
CA THR A 22 -9.54 -12.59 7.48
C THR A 22 -10.34 -11.60 8.34
N GLY A 23 -11.18 -10.78 7.72
CA GLY A 23 -11.99 -9.79 8.42
C GLY A 23 -11.35 -8.42 8.57
N LEU A 24 -10.18 -8.21 7.95
CA LEU A 24 -9.49 -6.92 7.96
C LEU A 24 -9.90 -6.10 6.73
N GLU A 25 -9.80 -4.78 6.85
CA GLU A 25 -10.01 -3.88 5.71
C GLU A 25 -8.67 -3.50 5.11
N ALA A 26 -8.52 -3.65 3.80
CA ALA A 26 -7.27 -3.35 3.12
C ALA A 26 -7.54 -2.69 1.76
N THR A 27 -6.69 -1.75 1.39
CA THR A 27 -6.73 -1.06 0.10
C THR A 27 -5.34 -1.13 -0.53
N GLY A 28 -5.27 -1.51 -1.80
CA GLY A 28 -4.03 -1.60 -2.54
C GLY A 28 -3.83 -0.40 -3.47
N PHE A 29 -2.58 0.03 -3.61
CA PHE A 29 -2.19 1.13 -4.48
C PHE A 29 -1.07 0.68 -5.40
N ALA A 30 -1.14 1.08 -6.67
CA ALA A 30 -0.14 0.71 -7.67
C ALA A 30 1.03 1.70 -7.72
N ALA A 31 0.79 2.94 -7.36
CA ALA A 31 1.78 4.01 -7.46
C ALA A 31 1.86 4.85 -6.18
N PRO A 32 3.04 5.40 -5.86
CA PRO A 32 3.20 6.25 -4.68
C PRO A 32 2.25 7.45 -4.63
N SER A 33 1.95 8.07 -5.78
CA SER A 33 1.06 9.23 -5.83
C SER A 33 -0.34 8.91 -5.29
N GLU A 34 -0.90 7.78 -5.67
CA GLU A 34 -2.21 7.34 -5.19
C GLU A 34 -2.19 7.06 -3.69
N PHE A 35 -1.09 6.46 -3.23
CA PHE A 35 -0.88 6.16 -1.84
C PHE A 35 -0.82 7.43 -0.98
N TYR A 36 -0.06 8.43 -1.42
CA TYR A 36 0.03 9.69 -0.69
C TYR A 36 -1.31 10.43 -0.65
N ASP A 37 -2.07 10.40 -1.74
CA ASP A 37 -3.40 11.01 -1.79
C ASP A 37 -4.33 10.37 -0.76
N ALA A 38 -4.29 9.04 -0.64
CA ALA A 38 -5.09 8.33 0.34
C ALA A 38 -4.66 8.67 1.78
N MET A 39 -3.35 8.81 2.02
CA MET A 39 -2.81 9.17 3.33
C MET A 39 -3.27 10.56 3.76
N GLU A 40 -3.45 11.49 2.84
CA GLU A 40 -3.96 12.82 3.15
C GLU A 40 -5.41 12.80 3.61
N ARG A 41 -6.19 11.83 3.13
CA ARG A 41 -7.60 11.69 3.51
C ARG A 41 -7.78 10.96 4.82
N ALA A 42 -7.01 9.90 5.03
CA ALA A 42 -7.12 9.08 6.23
C ALA A 42 -5.83 8.28 6.43
N LEU A 43 -5.35 8.27 7.66
CA LEU A 43 -4.16 7.50 8.01
C LEU A 43 -4.55 6.04 8.27
N PRO A 44 -3.78 5.07 7.76
CA PRO A 44 -4.03 3.66 8.02
C PRO A 44 -3.47 3.24 9.37
N GLU A 45 -3.94 2.11 9.87
CA GLU A 45 -3.39 1.49 11.07
C GLU A 45 -2.10 0.74 10.79
N LEU A 46 -1.93 0.28 9.53
CA LEU A 46 -0.77 -0.50 9.11
C LEU A 46 -0.44 -0.20 7.65
N LEU A 47 0.84 -0.09 7.35
CA LEU A 47 1.36 0.09 6.00
C LEU A 47 2.16 -1.14 5.59
N ILE A 48 1.94 -1.62 4.36
CA ILE A 48 2.75 -2.66 3.75
C ILE A 48 3.35 -2.05 2.48
N LEU A 49 4.68 -2.00 2.40
CA LEU A 49 5.37 -1.35 1.30
C LEU A 49 6.24 -2.37 0.54
N ASP A 50 6.21 -2.26 -0.80
CA ASP A 50 7.15 -2.97 -1.66
C ASP A 50 8.32 -2.04 -1.95
N ILE A 51 9.50 -2.39 -1.44
CA ILE A 51 10.71 -1.58 -1.59
C ILE A 51 11.31 -1.64 -3.00
N MET A 52 10.75 -2.47 -3.87
CA MET A 52 11.21 -2.66 -5.25
C MET A 52 10.43 -1.84 -6.26
N LEU A 53 9.70 -0.81 -5.81
CA LEU A 53 8.92 0.05 -6.70
C LEU A 53 9.80 0.78 -7.71
N PRO A 54 9.36 0.84 -8.98
CA PRO A 54 10.16 1.46 -10.04
C PRO A 54 10.26 2.98 -9.94
N GLU A 55 9.27 3.65 -9.37
CA GLU A 55 9.24 5.11 -9.26
C GLU A 55 9.98 5.62 -8.03
N GLU A 56 9.94 4.87 -6.94
CA GLU A 56 10.48 5.28 -5.66
C GLU A 56 10.64 4.04 -4.78
N ASP A 57 11.74 3.91 -4.05
CA ASP A 57 11.91 2.74 -3.18
C ASP A 57 11.13 2.92 -1.87
N GLY A 58 10.91 1.79 -1.17
CA GLY A 58 10.14 1.79 0.07
C GLY A 58 10.79 2.61 1.19
N LEU A 59 12.11 2.69 1.21
CA LEU A 59 12.82 3.47 2.22
C LEU A 59 12.60 4.97 2.02
N SER A 60 12.60 5.42 0.76
CA SER A 60 12.30 6.81 0.45
C SER A 60 10.88 7.18 0.85
N ILE A 61 9.92 6.27 0.63
CA ILE A 61 8.54 6.48 1.01
C ILE A 61 8.41 6.60 2.53
N LEU A 62 9.09 5.74 3.28
CA LEU A 62 9.08 5.80 4.74
C LEU A 62 9.65 7.11 5.28
N ARG A 63 10.67 7.66 4.65
CA ARG A 63 11.26 8.93 5.06
C ARG A 63 10.32 10.11 4.88
N ARG A 64 9.40 10.02 3.91
CA ARG A 64 8.42 11.07 3.67
C ARG A 64 7.26 11.04 4.66
N LEU A 65 7.04 9.91 5.26
CA LEU A 65 5.96 9.75 6.24
C LEU A 65 6.39 10.20 7.62
#